data_be11ee553e8f5fa693c8bf34612b22b4
#
_entry.id   be11ee553e8f5fa693c8bf34612b22b4
#
_cell.length_a   1.000
_cell.length_b   1.000
_cell.length_c   1.000
_cell.angle_alpha   90.00
_cell.angle_beta   90.00
_cell.angle_gamma   90.00
#
_symmetry.space_group_name_H-M   'P 1'
#
loop_
_entity.id
_entity.type
_entity.pdbx_description
1 polymer ?
#
loop_
_entity_poly.entity_id
_entity_poly.type
_entity_poly.pdbx_seq_one_letter_code
_entity_poly.pdbx_strand_id
1 'polypeptide(L)'
;DSYRAALPGGTDGTGYWSLTVYALGYEDETVNFEVTKDNIVDTVNITENADITRLSGLVEDAKGLKEADYTAASWKDFVGELEEAEEELAKPNHYQSMVDEAYNHLDEAIKALVKVEKALNAPASVKVTAKKKSFTITWKKVSGAKGYQVQYSLTKNFKKATVKNVTKTTLTVKKLKSGKKYYVRVKAVASDKKLNSGWSAAKTVKVK
;
A
#
# COMPACT_ATOMS: atom_id res chain seq x y z
N ASP A 1 -24.89 10.46 37.40
CA ASP A 1 -26.17 9.78 37.64
C ASP A 1 -25.91 8.30 37.84
N SER A 2 -26.39 7.73 38.98
CA SER A 2 -26.26 6.29 39.26
C SER A 2 -27.44 5.55 38.65
N TYR A 3 -27.16 4.58 37.76
CA TYR A 3 -28.18 3.65 37.30
C TYR A 3 -28.27 2.44 38.26
N ARG A 4 -29.48 2.08 38.64
CA ARG A 4 -29.75 0.84 39.34
C ARG A 4 -30.51 -0.08 38.38
N ALA A 5 -29.93 -1.22 38.01
CA ALA A 5 -30.62 -2.28 37.30
C ALA A 5 -30.93 -3.42 38.28
N ALA A 6 -32.17 -3.87 38.33
CA ALA A 6 -32.53 -5.15 38.95
C ALA A 6 -32.28 -6.23 37.92
N LEU A 7 -31.26 -7.06 38.11
CA LEU A 7 -30.95 -8.18 37.21
C LEU A 7 -31.88 -9.35 37.56
N PRO A 8 -32.51 -9.97 36.54
CA PRO A 8 -33.29 -11.18 36.75
C PRO A 8 -32.32 -12.32 37.08
N GLY A 9 -32.23 -12.70 38.34
CA GLY A 9 -31.44 -13.84 38.76
C GLY A 9 -31.97 -15.17 38.20
N GLY A 10 -31.21 -16.25 38.43
CA GLY A 10 -31.72 -17.59 38.30
C GLY A 10 -32.93 -17.82 39.24
N THR A 11 -33.44 -19.02 39.35
CA THR A 11 -34.65 -19.33 40.19
C THR A 11 -34.49 -18.94 41.65
N ASP A 12 -33.26 -18.76 42.13
CA ASP A 12 -32.91 -18.29 43.50
C ASP A 12 -32.24 -16.90 43.51
N GLY A 13 -32.10 -16.24 42.34
CA GLY A 13 -31.48 -14.92 42.21
C GLY A 13 -29.95 -14.91 42.23
N THR A 14 -29.30 -16.07 42.31
CA THR A 14 -27.84 -16.19 42.34
C THR A 14 -27.26 -16.52 40.92
N GLY A 15 -25.97 -16.21 40.69
CA GLY A 15 -25.25 -16.56 39.47
C GLY A 15 -24.18 -15.56 39.06
N TYR A 16 -23.52 -15.86 37.93
CA TYR A 16 -22.54 -14.95 37.33
C TYR A 16 -23.23 -14.05 36.32
N TRP A 17 -22.92 -12.77 36.40
CA TRP A 17 -23.52 -11.72 35.59
C TRP A 17 -22.44 -10.84 34.97
N SER A 18 -22.73 -10.29 33.82
CA SER A 18 -21.93 -9.30 33.17
C SER A 18 -22.75 -8.05 32.91
N LEU A 19 -22.26 -6.90 33.30
CA LEU A 19 -22.85 -5.60 33.01
C LEU A 19 -21.85 -4.79 32.17
N THR A 20 -22.25 -4.43 30.95
CA THR A 20 -21.50 -3.48 30.17
C THR A 20 -22.22 -2.13 30.18
N VAL A 21 -21.49 -1.08 30.51
CA VAL A 21 -21.99 0.30 30.57
C VAL A 21 -21.43 1.04 29.34
N TYR A 22 -22.34 1.57 28.55
CA TYR A 22 -22.04 2.46 27.44
C TYR A 22 -22.42 3.87 27.83
N ALA A 23 -21.46 4.79 27.90
CA ALA A 23 -21.73 6.17 28.24
C ALA A 23 -21.02 7.11 27.28
N LEU A 24 -21.78 8.05 26.68
CA LEU A 24 -21.23 9.00 25.72
C LEU A 24 -20.12 9.86 26.37
N GLY A 25 -18.94 9.90 25.76
CA GLY A 25 -17.77 10.60 26.30
C GLY A 25 -16.94 9.80 27.29
N TYR A 26 -17.24 8.50 27.46
CA TYR A 26 -16.54 7.59 28.37
C TYR A 26 -16.15 6.32 27.62
N GLU A 27 -15.13 5.63 28.13
CA GLU A 27 -14.81 4.28 27.69
C GLU A 27 -15.91 3.30 28.07
N ASP A 28 -16.14 2.29 27.24
CA ASP A 28 -17.05 1.21 27.57
C ASP A 28 -16.46 0.36 28.69
N GLU A 29 -17.22 0.14 29.73
CA GLU A 29 -16.78 -0.64 30.88
C GLU A 29 -17.65 -1.89 31.07
N THR A 30 -17.01 -3.04 31.20
CA THR A 30 -17.70 -4.30 31.49
C THR A 30 -17.25 -4.87 32.83
N VAL A 31 -18.19 -5.03 33.73
CA VAL A 31 -17.96 -5.65 35.05
C VAL A 31 -18.63 -7.01 35.07
N ASN A 32 -17.86 -8.01 35.44
CA ASN A 32 -18.35 -9.35 35.74
C ASN A 32 -18.45 -9.53 37.24
N PHE A 33 -19.60 -9.97 37.77
CA PHE A 33 -19.83 -10.13 39.19
C PHE A 33 -20.68 -11.37 39.48
N GLU A 34 -20.51 -11.89 40.66
CA GLU A 34 -21.31 -13.00 41.18
C GLU A 34 -22.38 -12.46 42.12
N VAL A 35 -23.62 -12.79 41.89
CA VAL A 35 -24.73 -12.48 42.79
C VAL A 35 -24.91 -13.66 43.72
N THR A 36 -24.70 -13.42 45.02
CA THR A 36 -24.94 -14.40 46.12
C THR A 36 -26.15 -14.00 46.93
N LYS A 37 -26.59 -14.89 47.83
CA LYS A 37 -27.74 -14.62 48.74
C LYS A 37 -27.53 -13.39 49.62
N ASP A 38 -26.28 -12.98 49.85
CA ASP A 38 -25.95 -11.87 50.74
C ASP A 38 -25.88 -10.51 50.05
N ASN A 39 -26.22 -10.45 48.76
CA ASN A 39 -26.33 -9.27 47.94
C ASN A 39 -25.06 -8.41 47.91
N ILE A 40 -24.33 -8.48 46.83
CA ILE A 40 -23.16 -7.62 46.58
C ILE A 40 -23.61 -6.40 45.75
N VAL A 41 -23.31 -5.22 46.27
CA VAL A 41 -23.37 -3.97 45.51
C VAL A 41 -21.95 -3.66 45.07
N ASP A 42 -21.70 -3.77 43.76
CA ASP A 42 -20.43 -3.34 43.21
C ASP A 42 -20.60 -1.99 42.53
N THR A 43 -19.51 -1.22 42.41
CA THR A 43 -19.49 0.07 41.79
C THR A 43 -18.67 -0.03 40.53
N VAL A 44 -19.29 0.25 39.37
CA VAL A 44 -18.59 0.38 38.09
C VAL A 44 -18.04 1.79 38.02
N ASN A 45 -16.72 1.92 37.93
CA ASN A 45 -16.06 3.19 37.62
C ASN A 45 -15.86 3.30 36.10
N ILE A 46 -16.52 4.27 35.49
CA ILE A 46 -16.33 4.55 34.06
C ILE A 46 -15.21 5.56 33.89
N THR A 47 -14.25 5.22 33.01
CA THR A 47 -13.15 6.12 32.65
C THR A 47 -13.65 7.24 31.77
N GLU A 48 -13.29 8.48 32.09
CA GLU A 48 -13.66 9.65 31.27
C GLU A 48 -12.93 9.60 29.92
N ASN A 49 -13.68 9.89 28.86
CA ASN A 49 -13.28 10.00 27.45
C ASN A 49 -12.81 8.70 26.81
N ALA A 50 -13.51 8.31 25.75
CA ALA A 50 -13.06 7.25 24.84
C ALA A 50 -11.66 7.57 24.26
N ASP A 51 -10.80 6.56 24.17
CA ASP A 51 -9.46 6.72 23.56
C ASP A 51 -9.54 6.71 22.03
N ILE A 52 -9.45 7.89 21.44
CA ILE A 52 -9.45 8.09 19.99
C ILE A 52 -8.05 8.05 19.37
N THR A 53 -6.98 7.85 20.15
CA THR A 53 -5.59 7.99 19.68
C THR A 53 -5.26 7.07 18.51
N ARG A 54 -5.69 5.81 18.60
CA ARG A 54 -5.44 4.82 17.54
C ARG A 54 -6.17 5.16 16.24
N LEU A 55 -7.45 5.55 16.34
CA LEU A 55 -8.26 5.94 15.20
C LEU A 55 -7.70 7.20 14.53
N SER A 56 -7.35 8.23 15.32
CA SER A 56 -6.75 9.46 14.81
C SER A 56 -5.46 9.20 14.06
N GLY A 57 -4.57 8.35 14.59
CA GLY A 57 -3.33 7.98 13.94
C GLY A 57 -3.57 7.25 12.63
N LEU A 58 -4.51 6.31 12.59
CA LEU A 58 -4.84 5.57 11.37
C LEU A 58 -5.43 6.47 10.27
N VAL A 59 -6.30 7.41 10.63
CA VAL A 59 -6.87 8.40 9.70
C VAL A 59 -5.78 9.29 9.10
N GLU A 60 -4.81 9.77 9.91
CA GLU A 60 -3.69 10.56 9.40
C GLU A 60 -2.81 9.77 8.42
N ASP A 61 -2.50 8.51 8.72
CA ASP A 61 -1.76 7.64 7.81
C ASP A 61 -2.55 7.37 6.51
N ALA A 62 -3.86 7.15 6.62
CA ALA A 62 -4.76 6.91 5.50
C ALA A 62 -4.83 8.09 4.53
N LYS A 63 -4.87 9.33 5.04
CA LYS A 63 -4.82 10.57 4.23
C LYS A 63 -3.54 10.72 3.41
N GLY A 64 -2.47 10.05 3.81
CA GLY A 64 -1.21 10.01 3.05
C GLY A 64 -1.25 9.13 1.80
N LEU A 65 -2.25 8.28 1.63
CA LEU A 65 -2.41 7.39 0.47
C LEU A 65 -2.82 8.18 -0.78
N LYS A 66 -2.50 7.63 -1.96
CA LYS A 66 -2.77 8.30 -3.25
C LYS A 66 -3.65 7.43 -4.12
N GLU A 67 -4.82 7.92 -4.50
CA GLU A 67 -5.76 7.25 -5.39
C GLU A 67 -5.09 6.64 -6.64
N ALA A 68 -4.18 7.40 -7.27
CA ALA A 68 -3.47 6.96 -8.47
C ALA A 68 -2.61 5.70 -8.29
N ASP A 69 -2.44 5.20 -7.08
CA ASP A 69 -1.67 3.99 -6.77
C ASP A 69 -2.54 2.75 -6.58
N TYR A 70 -3.88 2.90 -6.56
CA TYR A 70 -4.83 1.84 -6.30
C TYR A 70 -5.89 1.71 -7.39
N THR A 71 -6.61 0.58 -7.43
CA THR A 71 -7.72 0.38 -8.38
C THR A 71 -8.92 1.23 -7.93
N ALA A 72 -9.69 1.75 -8.89
CA ALA A 72 -10.85 2.60 -8.59
C ALA A 72 -11.88 1.91 -7.68
N ALA A 73 -12.07 0.58 -7.82
CA ALA A 73 -13.00 -0.16 -6.97
C ALA A 73 -12.55 -0.17 -5.51
N SER A 74 -11.31 -0.66 -5.23
CA SER A 74 -10.80 -0.71 -3.86
C SER A 74 -10.59 0.68 -3.24
N TRP A 75 -10.29 1.69 -4.07
CA TRP A 75 -10.17 3.07 -3.59
C TRP A 75 -11.51 3.66 -3.16
N LYS A 76 -12.59 3.37 -3.88
CA LYS A 76 -13.93 3.83 -3.52
C LYS A 76 -14.39 3.28 -2.17
N ASP A 77 -14.20 1.97 -1.95
CA ASP A 77 -14.56 1.33 -0.70
C ASP A 77 -13.73 1.91 0.48
N PHE A 78 -12.42 2.08 0.28
CA PHE A 78 -11.53 2.72 1.25
C PHE A 78 -11.95 4.17 1.59
N VAL A 79 -12.36 4.97 0.61
CA VAL A 79 -12.79 6.36 0.86
C VAL A 79 -14.05 6.38 1.72
N GLY A 80 -15.00 5.46 1.51
CA GLY A 80 -16.20 5.36 2.35
C GLY A 80 -15.85 5.13 3.81
N GLU A 81 -14.98 4.16 4.10
CA GLU A 81 -14.58 3.86 5.48
C GLU A 81 -13.70 4.97 6.10
N LEU A 82 -12.92 5.69 5.28
CA LEU A 82 -12.19 6.87 5.76
C LEU A 82 -13.12 8.01 6.14
N GLU A 83 -14.16 8.27 5.33
CA GLU A 83 -15.17 9.30 5.62
C GLU A 83 -15.93 8.96 6.91
N GLU A 84 -16.35 7.70 7.11
CA GLU A 84 -17.00 7.25 8.34
C GLU A 84 -16.10 7.41 9.58
N ALA A 85 -14.81 7.08 9.45
CA ALA A 85 -13.84 7.26 10.52
C ALA A 85 -13.61 8.76 10.87
N GLU A 86 -13.60 9.63 9.86
CA GLU A 86 -13.50 11.08 10.07
C GLU A 86 -14.77 11.65 10.73
N GLU A 87 -15.95 11.14 10.34
CA GLU A 87 -17.22 11.53 10.95
C GLU A 87 -17.27 11.10 12.43
N GLU A 88 -16.78 9.89 12.76
CA GLU A 88 -16.68 9.46 14.17
C GLU A 88 -15.78 10.41 14.95
N LEU A 89 -14.57 10.73 14.44
CA LEU A 89 -13.63 11.66 15.11
C LEU A 89 -14.15 13.09 15.24
N ALA A 90 -15.08 13.52 14.38
CA ALA A 90 -15.67 14.86 14.41
C ALA A 90 -16.75 15.01 15.47
N LYS A 91 -17.25 13.94 16.06
CA LYS A 91 -18.25 14.01 17.12
C LYS A 91 -17.68 14.67 18.39
N PRO A 92 -18.46 15.42 19.13
CA PRO A 92 -18.00 16.06 20.38
C PRO A 92 -17.74 15.07 21.50
N ASN A 93 -18.36 13.90 21.45
CA ASN A 93 -18.21 12.78 22.40
C ASN A 93 -18.29 11.46 21.67
N HIS A 94 -17.63 10.43 22.19
CA HIS A 94 -17.51 9.12 21.59
C HIS A 94 -17.93 8.00 22.55
N TYR A 95 -18.46 6.91 21.99
CA TYR A 95 -18.47 5.61 22.64
C TYR A 95 -17.21 4.84 22.20
N GLN A 96 -16.51 4.17 23.12
CA GLN A 96 -15.31 3.41 22.77
C GLN A 96 -15.58 2.34 21.72
N SER A 97 -16.71 1.64 21.82
CA SER A 97 -17.14 0.65 20.83
C SER A 97 -17.25 1.22 19.41
N MET A 98 -17.77 2.45 19.26
CA MET A 98 -17.88 3.10 17.95
C MET A 98 -16.52 3.53 17.40
N VAL A 99 -15.62 3.98 18.28
CA VAL A 99 -14.22 4.30 17.90
C VAL A 99 -13.49 3.05 17.44
N ASP A 100 -13.65 1.94 18.15
CA ASP A 100 -13.01 0.66 17.82
C ASP A 100 -13.60 0.06 16.51
N GLU A 101 -14.89 0.18 16.27
CA GLU A 101 -15.56 -0.23 15.04
C GLU A 101 -15.04 0.57 13.85
N ALA A 102 -15.03 1.89 13.93
CA ALA A 102 -14.49 2.75 12.88
C ALA A 102 -13.01 2.48 12.59
N TYR A 103 -12.21 2.22 13.63
CA TYR A 103 -10.83 1.81 13.47
C TYR A 103 -10.71 0.49 12.69
N ASN A 104 -11.48 -0.53 13.07
CA ASN A 104 -11.41 -1.84 12.44
C ASN A 104 -11.85 -1.78 10.97
N HIS A 105 -12.93 -1.08 10.66
CA HIS A 105 -13.43 -0.91 9.29
C HIS A 105 -12.39 -0.22 8.41
N LEU A 106 -11.82 0.91 8.85
CA LEU A 106 -10.79 1.61 8.09
C LEU A 106 -9.51 0.75 7.93
N ASP A 107 -9.07 0.04 8.95
CA ASP A 107 -7.90 -0.84 8.89
C ASP A 107 -8.11 -2.00 7.90
N GLU A 108 -9.31 -2.60 7.88
CA GLU A 108 -9.68 -3.63 6.90
C GLU A 108 -9.74 -3.07 5.47
N ALA A 109 -10.31 -1.89 5.28
CA ALA A 109 -10.35 -1.23 3.99
C ALA A 109 -8.95 -0.88 3.46
N ILE A 110 -8.04 -0.41 4.31
CA ILE A 110 -6.64 -0.19 3.95
C ILE A 110 -5.96 -1.49 3.52
N LYS A 111 -6.17 -2.59 4.24
CA LYS A 111 -5.64 -3.93 3.89
C LYS A 111 -6.23 -4.48 2.59
N ALA A 112 -7.47 -4.12 2.27
CA ALA A 112 -8.17 -4.52 1.04
C ALA A 112 -7.76 -3.69 -0.19
N LEU A 113 -6.97 -2.63 -0.04
CA LEU A 113 -6.52 -1.79 -1.15
C LEU A 113 -5.69 -2.57 -2.17
N VAL A 114 -6.15 -2.57 -3.41
CA VAL A 114 -5.49 -3.24 -4.54
C VAL A 114 -4.67 -2.24 -5.35
N LYS A 115 -3.34 -2.40 -5.35
CA LYS A 115 -2.44 -1.51 -6.11
C LYS A 115 -2.61 -1.67 -7.61
N VAL A 116 -2.62 -0.53 -8.33
CA VAL A 116 -2.56 -0.52 -9.79
C VAL A 116 -1.17 -0.95 -10.24
N GLU A 117 -1.13 -2.00 -11.05
CA GLU A 117 0.12 -2.41 -11.67
C GLU A 117 0.54 -1.42 -12.77
N LYS A 118 1.63 -0.71 -12.55
CA LYS A 118 2.18 0.26 -13.52
C LYS A 118 3.33 -0.35 -14.31
N ALA A 119 3.33 -0.11 -15.63
CA ALA A 119 4.47 -0.47 -16.47
C ALA A 119 5.75 0.24 -15.99
N LEU A 120 6.89 -0.45 -16.11
CA LEU A 120 8.18 0.11 -15.76
C LEU A 120 8.50 1.36 -16.58
N ASN A 121 9.22 2.28 -15.97
CA ASN A 121 9.77 3.44 -16.70
C ASN A 121 10.85 3.00 -17.70
N ALA A 122 10.90 3.66 -18.86
CA ALA A 122 11.97 3.42 -19.82
C ALA A 122 13.33 3.79 -19.21
N PRO A 123 14.41 2.99 -19.48
CA PRO A 123 15.73 3.29 -18.96
C PRO A 123 16.22 4.68 -19.35
N ALA A 124 16.63 5.45 -18.33
CA ALA A 124 17.16 6.80 -18.49
C ALA A 124 18.70 6.81 -18.56
N SER A 125 19.28 7.95 -18.90
CA SER A 125 20.73 8.19 -18.92
C SER A 125 21.49 7.16 -19.77
N VAL A 126 20.90 6.75 -20.89
CA VAL A 126 21.52 5.80 -21.81
C VAL A 126 22.73 6.45 -22.48
N LYS A 127 23.92 5.87 -22.27
CA LYS A 127 25.20 6.28 -22.88
C LYS A 127 25.77 5.14 -23.69
N VAL A 128 26.36 5.44 -24.84
CA VAL A 128 27.01 4.44 -25.73
C VAL A 128 28.41 4.94 -26.08
N THR A 129 29.42 4.09 -25.82
CA THR A 129 30.82 4.39 -26.09
C THR A 129 31.40 3.47 -27.14
N ALA A 130 31.93 4.04 -28.20
CA ALA A 130 32.57 3.31 -29.31
C ALA A 130 33.94 2.74 -28.88
N LYS A 131 34.22 1.50 -29.31
CA LYS A 131 35.53 0.85 -29.19
C LYS A 131 35.85 0.14 -30.52
N LYS A 132 37.07 -0.41 -30.66
CA LYS A 132 37.49 -1.18 -31.84
C LYS A 132 36.58 -2.40 -32.01
N LYS A 133 35.89 -2.49 -33.14
CA LYS A 133 34.91 -3.56 -33.49
C LYS A 133 33.87 -3.85 -32.40
N SER A 134 33.52 -2.84 -31.55
CA SER A 134 32.61 -3.01 -30.45
C SER A 134 32.02 -1.65 -29.96
N PHE A 135 30.99 -1.72 -29.15
CA PHE A 135 30.56 -0.60 -28.31
C PHE A 135 30.13 -1.10 -26.92
N THR A 136 30.20 -0.24 -25.93
CA THR A 136 29.64 -0.46 -24.61
C THR A 136 28.45 0.48 -24.42
N ILE A 137 27.32 -0.05 -23.98
CA ILE A 137 26.13 0.73 -23.60
C ILE A 137 25.91 0.61 -22.09
N THR A 138 25.57 1.73 -21.45
CA THR A 138 25.23 1.81 -20.03
C THR A 138 23.96 2.62 -19.83
N TRP A 139 23.24 2.39 -18.75
CA TRP A 139 22.01 3.10 -18.40
C TRP A 139 21.78 3.10 -16.89
N LYS A 140 20.86 3.95 -16.40
CA LYS A 140 20.48 4.01 -15.00
C LYS A 140 19.56 2.82 -14.67
N LYS A 141 19.75 2.21 -13.49
CA LYS A 141 18.89 1.12 -12.99
C LYS A 141 17.43 1.61 -12.90
N VAL A 142 16.51 0.76 -13.34
CA VAL A 142 15.05 0.98 -13.24
C VAL A 142 14.53 0.16 -12.06
N SER A 143 13.81 0.81 -11.14
CA SER A 143 13.18 0.14 -10.00
C SER A 143 12.17 -0.88 -10.49
N GLY A 144 12.08 -2.04 -9.85
CA GLY A 144 11.19 -3.14 -10.24
C GLY A 144 11.64 -3.95 -11.46
N ALA A 145 12.69 -3.53 -12.20
CA ALA A 145 13.18 -4.30 -13.34
C ALA A 145 13.89 -5.58 -12.91
N LYS A 146 13.48 -6.71 -13.50
CA LYS A 146 14.15 -8.02 -13.37
C LYS A 146 15.30 -8.18 -14.35
N GLY A 147 15.30 -7.38 -15.41
CA GLY A 147 16.34 -7.38 -16.44
C GLY A 147 16.11 -6.29 -17.48
N TYR A 148 16.87 -6.36 -18.55
CA TYR A 148 16.80 -5.40 -19.65
C TYR A 148 16.93 -6.10 -21.00
N GLN A 149 16.30 -5.53 -22.00
CA GLN A 149 16.53 -5.85 -23.40
C GLN A 149 17.30 -4.72 -24.06
N VAL A 150 18.46 -5.02 -24.63
CA VAL A 150 19.24 -4.10 -25.46
C VAL A 150 19.01 -4.47 -26.91
N GLN A 151 18.50 -3.51 -27.68
CA GLN A 151 18.27 -3.69 -29.13
C GLN A 151 19.22 -2.79 -29.90
N TYR A 152 19.90 -3.36 -30.92
CA TYR A 152 20.76 -2.59 -31.78
C TYR A 152 20.60 -2.99 -33.27
N SER A 153 20.75 -2.03 -34.16
CA SER A 153 20.58 -2.19 -35.60
C SER A 153 21.45 -1.20 -36.39
N LEU A 154 21.69 -1.50 -37.67
CA LEU A 154 22.27 -0.56 -38.60
C LEU A 154 21.26 0.46 -39.15
N THR A 155 19.97 0.25 -38.93
CA THR A 155 18.89 1.12 -39.43
C THR A 155 18.16 1.80 -38.26
N LYS A 156 17.76 3.06 -38.45
CA LYS A 156 17.08 3.90 -37.44
C LYS A 156 15.72 3.32 -36.97
N ASN A 157 15.03 2.63 -37.85
CA ASN A 157 13.74 2.00 -37.57
C ASN A 157 13.86 0.62 -36.89
N PHE A 158 15.08 0.20 -36.58
CA PHE A 158 15.39 -1.10 -35.95
C PHE A 158 14.91 -2.32 -36.77
N LYS A 159 14.77 -2.17 -38.10
CA LYS A 159 14.54 -3.31 -38.99
C LYS A 159 15.73 -4.27 -38.94
N LYS A 160 15.44 -5.59 -38.80
CA LYS A 160 16.46 -6.64 -38.60
C LYS A 160 17.41 -6.36 -37.41
N ALA A 161 16.87 -5.84 -36.31
CA ALA A 161 17.66 -5.57 -35.11
C ALA A 161 18.04 -6.84 -34.37
N THR A 162 19.21 -6.81 -33.73
CA THR A 162 19.60 -7.82 -32.73
C THR A 162 19.14 -7.40 -31.36
N VAL A 163 18.58 -8.35 -30.59
CA VAL A 163 18.16 -8.16 -29.18
C VAL A 163 19.05 -8.99 -28.28
N LYS A 164 19.52 -8.42 -27.18
CA LYS A 164 20.25 -9.08 -26.10
C LYS A 164 19.56 -8.85 -24.78
N ASN A 165 19.30 -9.92 -24.04
CA ASN A 165 18.78 -9.86 -22.69
C ASN A 165 19.93 -9.83 -21.69
N VAL A 166 19.86 -8.94 -20.69
CA VAL A 166 20.87 -8.79 -19.65
C VAL A 166 20.22 -8.41 -18.32
N THR A 167 20.88 -8.76 -17.22
CA THR A 167 20.44 -8.37 -15.85
C THR A 167 21.19 -7.16 -15.31
N LYS A 168 22.38 -6.90 -15.87
CA LYS A 168 23.21 -5.74 -15.50
C LYS A 168 22.79 -4.49 -16.27
N THR A 169 23.16 -3.31 -15.77
CA THR A 169 22.90 -2.01 -16.42
C THR A 169 23.98 -1.59 -17.42
N THR A 170 24.72 -2.57 -17.92
CA THR A 170 25.77 -2.39 -18.93
C THR A 170 25.84 -3.59 -19.84
N LEU A 171 26.17 -3.36 -21.13
CA LEU A 171 26.43 -4.41 -22.09
C LEU A 171 27.54 -3.96 -23.05
N THR A 172 28.52 -4.84 -23.29
CA THR A 172 29.49 -4.67 -24.38
C THR A 172 29.15 -5.61 -25.53
N VAL A 173 28.85 -5.03 -26.69
CA VAL A 173 28.61 -5.77 -27.93
C VAL A 173 29.90 -5.80 -28.76
N LYS A 174 30.37 -7.00 -29.05
CA LYS A 174 31.64 -7.24 -29.79
C LYS A 174 31.39 -7.80 -31.18
N LYS A 175 32.46 -7.94 -31.98
CA LYS A 175 32.44 -8.50 -33.35
C LYS A 175 31.59 -7.68 -34.34
N LEU A 176 31.56 -6.36 -34.16
CA LEU A 176 30.83 -5.44 -35.03
C LEU A 176 31.68 -4.98 -36.20
N LYS A 177 31.02 -4.56 -37.28
CA LYS A 177 31.68 -3.99 -38.47
C LYS A 177 32.22 -2.59 -38.13
N SER A 178 33.55 -2.42 -38.28
CA SER A 178 34.23 -1.12 -38.12
C SER A 178 33.69 -0.08 -39.12
N GLY A 179 33.69 1.17 -38.75
CA GLY A 179 33.20 2.29 -39.56
C GLY A 179 31.68 2.39 -39.68
N LYS A 180 30.92 1.37 -39.27
CA LYS A 180 29.45 1.38 -39.38
C LYS A 180 28.80 2.11 -38.18
N LYS A 181 27.68 2.81 -38.48
CA LYS A 181 26.83 3.49 -37.50
C LYS A 181 25.75 2.53 -37.03
N TYR A 182 25.66 2.34 -35.71
CA TYR A 182 24.63 1.55 -35.08
C TYR A 182 23.66 2.45 -34.28
N TYR A 183 22.39 2.07 -34.30
CA TYR A 183 21.32 2.62 -33.45
C TYR A 183 21.10 1.64 -32.31
N VAL A 184 21.02 2.15 -31.10
CA VAL A 184 20.93 1.31 -29.88
C VAL A 184 19.85 1.88 -28.95
N ARG A 185 19.02 1.02 -28.39
CA ARG A 185 18.01 1.36 -27.38
C ARG A 185 17.87 0.28 -26.35
N VAL A 186 17.31 0.61 -25.19
CA VAL A 186 17.16 -0.30 -24.04
C VAL A 186 15.72 -0.26 -23.57
N LYS A 187 15.22 -1.42 -23.11
CA LYS A 187 13.92 -1.59 -22.47
C LYS A 187 14.12 -2.31 -21.13
N ALA A 188 13.44 -1.86 -20.07
CA ALA A 188 13.37 -2.58 -18.81
C ALA A 188 12.32 -3.70 -18.90
N VAL A 189 12.64 -4.86 -18.30
CA VAL A 189 11.79 -6.05 -18.31
C VAL A 189 11.31 -6.32 -16.88
N ALA A 190 9.99 -6.39 -16.72
CA ALA A 190 9.31 -6.75 -15.48
C ALA A 190 9.12 -8.27 -15.35
N SER A 191 8.63 -8.74 -14.19
CA SER A 191 8.18 -10.13 -14.02
C SER A 191 6.99 -10.44 -14.93
N ASP A 192 5.96 -9.58 -14.93
CA ASP A 192 4.90 -9.61 -15.94
C ASP A 192 5.33 -8.84 -17.19
N LYS A 193 5.26 -9.50 -18.34
CA LYS A 193 5.62 -8.91 -19.64
C LYS A 193 4.75 -7.71 -20.01
N LYS A 194 3.51 -7.64 -19.52
CA LYS A 194 2.59 -6.50 -19.76
C LYS A 194 3.11 -5.21 -19.13
N LEU A 195 3.89 -5.34 -18.05
CA LEU A 195 4.47 -4.22 -17.29
C LEU A 195 5.87 -3.84 -17.76
N ASN A 196 6.38 -4.43 -18.84
CA ASN A 196 7.64 -4.00 -19.44
C ASN A 196 7.59 -2.52 -19.79
N SER A 197 8.73 -1.83 -19.65
CA SER A 197 8.81 -0.43 -20.05
C SER A 197 8.66 -0.27 -21.57
N GLY A 198 8.43 0.95 -22.02
CA GLY A 198 8.75 1.35 -23.39
C GLY A 198 10.26 1.28 -23.67
N TRP A 199 10.67 1.43 -24.93
CA TRP A 199 12.07 1.59 -25.31
C TRP A 199 12.58 2.98 -24.91
N SER A 200 13.84 3.07 -24.48
CA SER A 200 14.53 4.34 -24.31
C SER A 200 14.65 5.08 -25.66
N ALA A 201 14.93 6.39 -25.60
CA ALA A 201 15.37 7.12 -26.78
C ALA A 201 16.58 6.42 -27.41
N ALA A 202 16.56 6.29 -28.76
CA ALA A 202 17.64 5.65 -29.51
C ALA A 202 18.92 6.50 -29.41
N LYS A 203 20.04 5.86 -29.13
CA LYS A 203 21.38 6.45 -29.23
C LYS A 203 22.10 5.91 -30.44
N THR A 204 23.02 6.70 -30.97
CA THR A 204 23.83 6.30 -32.12
C THR A 204 25.30 6.19 -31.77
N VAL A 205 26.00 5.25 -32.36
CA VAL A 205 27.43 5.05 -32.19
C VAL A 205 28.08 4.61 -33.50
N LYS A 206 29.19 5.24 -33.89
CA LYS A 206 30.03 4.79 -35.00
C LYS A 206 31.16 3.92 -34.44
N VAL A 207 31.18 2.66 -34.77
CA VAL A 207 32.16 1.69 -34.26
C VAL A 207 33.53 1.98 -34.89
N LYS A 208 34.57 1.97 -34.04
CA LYS A 208 35.96 2.16 -34.46
C LYS A 208 36.58 0.89 -35.06
#